data_981dc02de0da02ab211090ccbc00bcf1
#
_entry.id   981dc02de0da02ab211090ccbc00bcf1
#
_cell.length_a   1.000
_cell.length_b   1.000
_cell.length_c   1.000
_cell.angle_alpha   90.00
_cell.angle_beta   90.00
_cell.angle_gamma   90.00
#
_symmetry.space_group_name_H-M   'P 1'
#
loop_
_entity.id
_entity.type
_entity.pdbx_description
1 polymer ?
#
loop_
_entity_poly.entity_id
_entity_poly.type
_entity_poly.pdbx_seq_one_letter_code
_entity_poly.pdbx_strand_id
1 'polypeptide(L)'
;MSKTKVNVTIDESGDVDRLLQTMPDVLQHKQLPKALRAGAKPIIRDAKQRVSQPGYPGDKPGKEPLKNTIHAVIRKYEYTSIAVVGCTWPDGNHGWLVEFGHDITRTKGGPVFGHVPPYPFMRPAIDATRSEVAGSVLLVLQMGVREFNSQ
;
A
#
# COMPACT_ATOMS: atom_id res chain seq x y z
N MET A 1 -28.74 -1.60 -27.64
CA MET A 1 -27.77 -0.71 -26.94
C MET A 1 -26.37 -1.03 -27.44
N SER A 2 -25.74 -0.08 -28.09
CA SER A 2 -24.38 -0.26 -28.64
C SER A 2 -23.40 -0.39 -27.46
N LYS A 3 -22.72 -1.52 -27.34
CA LYS A 3 -21.67 -1.71 -26.33
C LYS A 3 -20.44 -0.91 -26.79
N THR A 4 -20.06 0.09 -26.05
CA THR A 4 -18.83 0.84 -26.30
C THR A 4 -17.64 -0.06 -25.97
N LYS A 5 -16.89 -0.49 -27.00
CA LYS A 5 -15.63 -1.21 -26.78
C LYS A 5 -14.56 -0.22 -26.32
N VAL A 6 -13.89 -0.54 -25.24
CA VAL A 6 -12.77 0.25 -24.72
C VAL A 6 -11.48 -0.29 -25.33
N ASN A 7 -10.91 0.45 -26.29
CA ASN A 7 -9.60 0.13 -26.86
C ASN A 7 -8.53 0.91 -26.10
N VAL A 8 -7.64 0.18 -25.43
CA VAL A 8 -6.50 0.79 -24.73
C VAL A 8 -5.21 0.28 -25.34
N THR A 9 -4.45 1.18 -25.93
CA THR A 9 -3.07 0.94 -26.37
C THR A 9 -2.16 1.37 -25.22
N ILE A 10 -1.25 0.52 -24.78
CA ILE A 10 -0.49 0.70 -23.54
C ILE A 10 0.96 0.96 -23.87
N ASP A 11 1.45 2.12 -23.43
CA ASP A 11 2.86 2.45 -23.29
C ASP A 11 3.24 2.53 -21.81
N GLU A 12 4.45 2.10 -21.46
CA GLU A 12 4.84 1.68 -20.09
C GLU A 12 4.84 2.75 -19.00
N SER A 13 4.57 4.01 -19.25
CA SER A 13 4.83 5.07 -18.24
C SER A 13 3.73 6.12 -17.97
N GLY A 14 2.59 6.04 -18.62
CA GLY A 14 1.51 7.02 -18.43
C GLY A 14 0.10 6.45 -18.31
N ASP A 15 -0.01 5.14 -18.22
CA ASP A 15 -1.20 4.43 -18.69
C ASP A 15 -2.28 4.14 -17.65
N VAL A 16 -1.97 4.21 -16.36
CA VAL A 16 -3.00 3.98 -15.33
C VAL A 16 -4.04 5.10 -15.37
N ASP A 17 -3.59 6.35 -15.42
CA ASP A 17 -4.48 7.52 -15.48
C ASP A 17 -5.29 7.54 -16.77
N ARG A 18 -4.63 7.27 -17.90
CA ARG A 18 -5.29 7.22 -19.22
C ARG A 18 -6.32 6.09 -19.29
N LEU A 19 -5.97 4.93 -18.76
CA LEU A 19 -6.86 3.78 -18.66
C LEU A 19 -8.09 4.11 -17.81
N LEU A 20 -7.88 4.71 -16.64
CA LEU A 20 -8.96 5.12 -15.75
C LEU A 20 -9.88 6.15 -16.40
N GLN A 21 -9.34 7.14 -17.12
CA GLN A 21 -10.14 8.15 -17.84
C GLN A 21 -10.99 7.58 -18.96
N THR A 22 -10.58 6.47 -19.57
CA THR A 22 -11.30 5.81 -20.66
C THR A 22 -12.24 4.71 -20.22
N MET A 23 -12.16 4.27 -18.96
CA MET A 23 -13.02 3.23 -18.41
C MET A 23 -14.40 3.78 -18.05
N PRO A 24 -15.50 3.06 -18.34
CA PRO A 24 -16.82 3.39 -17.81
C PRO A 24 -16.84 3.40 -16.28
N ASP A 25 -17.57 4.33 -15.66
CA ASP A 25 -17.64 4.50 -14.20
C ASP A 25 -17.96 3.21 -13.46
N VAL A 26 -18.93 2.43 -13.97
CA VAL A 26 -19.32 1.14 -13.39
C VAL A 26 -18.14 0.17 -13.32
N LEU A 27 -17.31 0.14 -14.36
CA LEU A 27 -16.13 -0.72 -14.41
C LEU A 27 -15.03 -0.21 -13.48
N GLN A 28 -14.83 1.12 -13.43
CA GLN A 28 -13.90 1.79 -12.53
C GLN A 28 -14.20 1.43 -11.07
N HIS A 29 -15.45 1.62 -10.62
CA HIS A 29 -15.87 1.33 -9.26
C HIS A 29 -15.67 -0.15 -8.85
N LYS A 30 -15.79 -1.08 -9.80
CA LYS A 30 -15.61 -2.51 -9.57
C LYS A 30 -14.13 -2.92 -9.56
N GLN A 31 -13.33 -2.39 -10.49
CA GLN A 31 -11.95 -2.85 -10.72
C GLN A 31 -10.91 -2.07 -9.91
N LEU A 32 -11.12 -0.78 -9.66
CA LEU A 32 -10.16 0.04 -8.94
C LEU A 32 -9.80 -0.51 -7.54
N PRO A 33 -10.76 -0.93 -6.69
CA PRO A 33 -10.41 -1.53 -5.40
C PRO A 33 -9.62 -2.84 -5.52
N LYS A 34 -9.84 -3.62 -6.58
CA LYS A 34 -9.09 -4.85 -6.85
C LYS A 34 -7.66 -4.53 -7.27
N ALA A 35 -7.50 -3.55 -8.16
CA ALA A 35 -6.21 -3.07 -8.64
C ALA A 35 -5.37 -2.49 -7.49
N LEU A 36 -5.98 -1.67 -6.63
CA LEU A 36 -5.32 -1.12 -5.45
C LEU A 36 -4.85 -2.20 -4.46
N ARG A 37 -5.66 -3.26 -4.25
CA ARG A 37 -5.22 -4.41 -3.44
C ARG A 37 -4.04 -5.14 -4.07
N ALA A 38 -4.02 -5.30 -5.39
CA ALA A 38 -2.90 -5.92 -6.09
C ALA A 38 -1.63 -5.07 -5.96
N GLY A 39 -1.73 -3.76 -6.18
CA GLY A 39 -0.62 -2.81 -6.01
C GLY A 39 -0.09 -2.71 -4.58
N ALA A 40 -0.93 -2.94 -3.56
CA ALA A 40 -0.49 -2.92 -2.17
C ALA A 40 0.38 -4.14 -1.79
N LYS A 41 0.24 -5.28 -2.48
CA LYS A 41 0.95 -6.53 -2.13
C LYS A 41 2.48 -6.41 -2.18
N PRO A 42 3.11 -5.84 -3.23
CA PRO A 42 4.55 -5.66 -3.27
C PRO A 42 5.09 -4.85 -2.08
N ILE A 43 4.41 -3.74 -1.74
CA ILE A 43 4.79 -2.88 -0.61
C ILE A 43 4.74 -3.67 0.70
N ILE A 44 3.65 -4.38 0.95
CA ILE A 44 3.48 -5.19 2.17
C ILE A 44 4.56 -6.27 2.26
N ARG A 45 4.85 -6.96 1.14
CA ARG A 45 5.86 -8.01 1.08
C ARG A 45 7.24 -7.46 1.44
N ASP A 46 7.67 -6.38 0.79
CA ASP A 46 8.98 -5.77 1.02
C ASP A 46 9.07 -5.19 2.44
N ALA A 47 8.07 -4.47 2.92
CA ALA A 47 8.04 -3.94 4.28
C ALA A 47 8.14 -5.06 5.34
N LYS A 48 7.39 -6.16 5.17
CA LYS A 48 7.49 -7.34 6.04
C LYS A 48 8.87 -7.98 6.04
N GLN A 49 9.50 -8.04 4.88
CA GLN A 49 10.85 -8.59 4.75
C GLN A 49 11.89 -7.73 5.50
N ARG A 50 11.76 -6.39 5.43
CA ARG A 50 12.65 -5.45 6.13
C ARG A 50 12.55 -5.60 7.64
N VAL A 51 11.35 -5.61 8.20
CA VAL A 51 11.14 -5.76 9.65
C VAL A 51 11.41 -7.17 10.17
N SER A 52 11.58 -8.17 9.31
CA SER A 52 11.92 -9.55 9.69
C SER A 52 13.42 -9.81 9.77
N GLN A 53 14.26 -8.82 9.49
CA GLN A 53 15.72 -8.99 9.55
C GLN A 53 16.20 -9.11 11.00
N PRO A 54 17.24 -9.93 11.27
CA PRO A 54 17.79 -10.05 12.61
C PRO A 54 18.25 -8.69 13.16
N GLY A 55 17.93 -8.42 14.44
CA GLY A 55 18.30 -7.16 15.10
C GLY A 55 17.36 -5.98 14.79
N TYR A 56 16.26 -6.19 14.08
CA TYR A 56 15.28 -5.14 13.83
C TYR A 56 14.53 -4.78 15.13
N PRO A 57 14.43 -3.49 15.51
CA PRO A 57 13.94 -3.08 16.84
C PRO A 57 12.41 -3.05 16.97
N GLY A 58 11.68 -3.83 16.21
CA GLY A 58 10.21 -3.74 16.12
C GLY A 58 9.42 -4.69 17.00
N ASP A 59 10.04 -5.76 17.48
CA ASP A 59 9.30 -6.80 18.20
C ASP A 59 9.40 -6.60 19.72
N LYS A 60 8.25 -6.63 20.39
CA LYS A 60 8.15 -6.57 21.86
C LYS A 60 7.71 -7.93 22.41
N PRO A 61 8.33 -8.45 23.48
CA PRO A 61 7.88 -9.68 24.11
C PRO A 61 6.40 -9.61 24.50
N GLY A 62 5.63 -10.64 24.16
CA GLY A 62 4.19 -10.72 24.47
C GLY A 62 3.27 -9.86 23.60
N LYS A 63 3.81 -9.25 22.52
CA LYS A 63 3.03 -8.53 21.52
C LYS A 63 3.15 -9.22 20.16
N GLU A 64 2.16 -8.97 19.30
CA GLU A 64 2.20 -9.44 17.91
C GLU A 64 3.43 -8.83 17.20
N PRO A 65 4.25 -9.63 16.52
CA PRO A 65 5.38 -9.13 15.74
C PRO A 65 4.97 -8.04 14.76
N LEU A 66 5.77 -6.98 14.63
CA LEU A 66 5.44 -5.82 13.77
C LEU A 66 5.12 -6.24 12.34
N LYS A 67 5.83 -7.23 11.78
CA LYS A 67 5.57 -7.79 10.44
C LYS A 67 4.14 -8.28 10.24
N ASN A 68 3.51 -8.81 11.27
CA ASN A 68 2.16 -9.35 11.18
C ASN A 68 1.09 -8.26 11.24
N THR A 69 1.45 -7.06 11.67
CA THR A 69 0.53 -5.91 11.74
C THR A 69 0.49 -5.08 10.47
N ILE A 70 1.40 -5.36 9.48
CA ILE A 70 1.46 -4.60 8.22
C ILE A 70 0.39 -5.13 7.26
N HIS A 71 -0.60 -4.29 6.96
CA HIS A 71 -1.73 -4.61 6.10
C HIS A 71 -2.09 -3.45 5.16
N ALA A 72 -2.94 -3.75 4.17
CA ALA A 72 -3.58 -2.74 3.33
C ALA A 72 -5.07 -2.66 3.65
N VAL A 73 -5.56 -1.44 3.83
CA VAL A 73 -6.99 -1.14 3.94
C VAL A 73 -7.42 -0.36 2.70
N ILE A 74 -8.43 -0.86 1.99
CA ILE A 74 -9.00 -0.16 0.84
C ILE A 74 -10.23 0.63 1.32
N ARG A 75 -10.15 1.94 1.20
CA ARG A 75 -11.27 2.85 1.48
C ARG A 75 -11.90 3.26 0.16
N LYS A 76 -13.20 3.03 0.05
CA LYS A 76 -14.01 3.42 -1.11
C LYS A 76 -14.75 4.71 -0.78
N TYR A 77 -14.70 5.65 -1.70
CA TYR A 77 -15.47 6.89 -1.68
C TYR A 77 -16.35 6.96 -2.92
N GLU A 78 -17.25 7.91 -2.98
CA GLU A 78 -18.20 8.06 -4.08
C GLU A 78 -17.52 8.14 -5.46
N TYR A 79 -16.43 8.90 -5.56
CA TYR A 79 -15.72 9.14 -6.83
C TYR A 79 -14.30 8.59 -6.86
N THR A 80 -13.84 7.93 -5.78
CA THR A 80 -12.46 7.43 -5.73
C THR A 80 -12.31 6.27 -4.75
N SER A 81 -11.18 5.60 -4.85
CA SER A 81 -10.75 4.59 -3.86
C SER A 81 -9.30 4.82 -3.51
N ILE A 82 -8.94 4.65 -2.25
CA ILE A 82 -7.57 4.73 -1.77
C ILE A 82 -7.14 3.43 -1.08
N ALA A 83 -5.89 3.03 -1.32
CA ALA A 83 -5.23 1.99 -0.53
C ALA A 83 -4.36 2.66 0.53
N VAL A 84 -4.58 2.34 1.79
CA VAL A 84 -3.73 2.74 2.91
C VAL A 84 -2.94 1.52 3.36
N VAL A 85 -1.63 1.56 3.21
CA VAL A 85 -0.73 0.48 3.67
C VAL A 85 -0.02 0.95 4.93
N GLY A 86 -0.04 0.15 5.99
CA GLY A 86 0.59 0.50 7.25
C GLY A 86 0.39 -0.55 8.33
N CYS A 87 0.91 -0.24 9.52
CA CYS A 87 0.72 -1.08 10.69
C CYS A 87 -0.66 -0.84 11.31
N THR A 88 -1.36 -1.93 11.65
CA THR A 88 -2.72 -1.85 12.21
C THR A 88 -2.69 -1.71 13.72
N TRP A 89 -3.61 -0.90 14.23
CA TRP A 89 -3.84 -0.75 15.67
C TRP A 89 -4.64 -1.97 16.20
N PRO A 90 -4.46 -2.44 17.48
CA PRO A 90 -3.60 -1.85 18.50
C PRO A 90 -2.13 -2.31 18.47
N ASP A 91 -1.82 -3.47 17.92
CA ASP A 91 -0.50 -4.10 18.08
C ASP A 91 0.59 -3.43 17.26
N GLY A 92 0.24 -2.86 16.10
CA GLY A 92 1.17 -2.13 15.22
C GLY A 92 1.34 -0.64 15.56
N ASN A 93 0.79 -0.16 16.67
CA ASN A 93 0.83 1.27 17.03
C ASN A 93 2.24 1.85 17.23
N HIS A 94 3.21 1.00 17.48
CA HIS A 94 4.61 1.40 17.61
C HIS A 94 5.36 1.47 16.27
N GLY A 95 4.75 1.03 15.16
CA GLY A 95 5.40 1.01 13.86
C GLY A 95 5.89 2.39 13.39
N TRP A 96 5.14 3.45 13.69
CA TRP A 96 5.58 4.81 13.37
C TRP A 96 6.79 5.25 14.22
N LEU A 97 6.90 4.80 15.48
CA LEU A 97 8.08 5.06 16.32
C LEU A 97 9.33 4.39 15.76
N VAL A 98 9.16 3.18 15.20
CA VAL A 98 10.23 2.45 14.54
C VAL A 98 10.63 3.15 13.23
N GLU A 99 9.66 3.55 12.41
CA GLU A 99 9.90 4.22 11.12
C GLU A 99 10.65 5.55 11.26
N PHE A 100 10.27 6.37 12.27
CA PHE A 100 10.76 7.75 12.41
C PHE A 100 11.74 7.95 13.57
N GLY A 101 11.92 6.94 14.43
CA GLY A 101 12.63 7.11 15.70
C GLY A 101 11.81 7.92 16.70
N HIS A 102 12.28 8.00 17.92
CA HIS A 102 11.62 8.79 18.97
C HIS A 102 12.54 9.09 20.13
N ASP A 103 12.18 10.12 20.88
CA ASP A 103 12.85 10.46 22.13
C ASP A 103 12.32 9.59 23.29
N ILE A 104 13.22 9.20 24.18
CA ILE A 104 12.89 8.46 25.40
C ILE A 104 12.59 9.46 26.51
N THR A 105 11.33 9.51 26.95
CA THR A 105 10.87 10.32 28.08
C THR A 105 10.18 9.43 29.10
N ARG A 106 10.32 9.76 30.41
CA ARG A 106 9.60 9.04 31.49
C ARG A 106 8.13 9.44 31.59
N THR A 107 7.82 10.67 31.25
CA THR A 107 6.48 11.24 31.29
C THR A 107 6.23 12.06 30.02
N LYS A 108 4.95 12.19 29.62
CA LYS A 108 4.58 13.04 28.47
C LYS A 108 5.02 14.48 28.71
N GLY A 109 5.89 15.00 27.82
CA GLY A 109 6.45 16.35 27.95
C GLY A 109 7.56 16.47 29.01
N GLY A 110 8.05 15.38 29.55
CA GLY A 110 9.18 15.35 30.49
C GLY A 110 10.54 15.47 29.77
N PRO A 111 11.63 15.53 30.57
CA PRO A 111 12.97 15.61 30.01
C PRO A 111 13.32 14.38 29.17
N VAL A 112 14.07 14.61 28.08
CA VAL A 112 14.58 13.56 27.20
C VAL A 112 15.81 12.91 27.85
N PHE A 113 15.77 11.58 27.99
CA PHE A 113 16.87 10.79 28.57
C PHE A 113 17.70 10.07 27.50
N GLY A 114 17.20 10.03 26.26
CA GLY A 114 17.87 9.37 25.15
C GLY A 114 17.03 9.45 23.89
N HIS A 115 17.60 8.94 22.79
CA HIS A 115 16.98 8.93 21.49
C HIS A 115 17.10 7.53 20.88
N VAL A 116 15.98 7.02 20.33
CA VAL A 116 15.98 5.81 19.50
C VAL A 116 16.06 6.26 18.05
N PRO A 117 17.10 5.86 17.30
CA PRO A 117 17.25 6.27 15.91
C PRO A 117 16.13 5.66 15.04
N PRO A 118 15.80 6.29 13.89
CA PRO A 118 14.84 5.74 12.94
C PRO A 118 15.35 4.46 12.28
N TYR A 119 14.44 3.49 12.13
CA TYR A 119 14.65 2.26 11.36
C TYR A 119 13.56 2.17 10.29
N PRO A 120 13.68 2.91 9.18
CA PRO A 120 12.65 3.01 8.17
C PRO A 120 12.44 1.69 7.43
N PHE A 121 11.19 1.28 7.27
CA PHE A 121 10.79 0.10 6.52
C PHE A 121 9.72 0.39 5.47
N MET A 122 8.79 1.31 5.74
CA MET A 122 7.70 1.65 4.81
C MET A 122 8.20 2.51 3.64
N ARG A 123 8.96 3.56 3.92
CA ARG A 123 9.49 4.44 2.86
C ARG A 123 10.41 3.68 1.90
N PRO A 124 11.44 2.94 2.35
CA PRO A 124 12.25 2.14 1.45
C PRO A 124 11.48 1.05 0.71
N ALA A 125 10.43 0.45 1.34
CA ALA A 125 9.58 -0.52 0.68
C ALA A 125 8.80 0.09 -0.48
N ILE A 126 8.21 1.28 -0.30
CA ILE A 126 7.51 2.02 -1.35
C ILE A 126 8.46 2.35 -2.49
N ASP A 127 9.66 2.87 -2.17
CA ASP A 127 10.64 3.28 -3.18
C ASP A 127 11.14 2.08 -4.01
N ALA A 128 11.43 0.96 -3.36
CA ALA A 128 11.92 -0.25 -4.01
C ALA A 128 10.87 -0.95 -4.89
N THR A 129 9.56 -0.75 -4.60
CA THR A 129 8.49 -1.49 -5.28
C THR A 129 7.63 -0.64 -6.22
N ARG A 130 7.97 0.61 -6.47
CA ARG A 130 7.15 1.54 -7.30
C ARG A 130 6.76 0.97 -8.66
N SER A 131 7.71 0.42 -9.40
CA SER A 131 7.44 -0.15 -10.73
C SER A 131 6.55 -1.40 -10.64
N GLU A 132 6.79 -2.28 -9.65
CA GLU A 132 5.98 -3.48 -9.44
C GLU A 132 4.54 -3.12 -9.02
N VAL A 133 4.36 -2.07 -8.22
CA VAL A 133 3.05 -1.52 -7.84
C VAL A 133 2.30 -1.07 -9.08
N ALA A 134 2.92 -0.23 -9.91
CA ALA A 134 2.32 0.29 -11.14
C ALA A 134 1.94 -0.85 -12.09
N GLY A 135 2.85 -1.81 -12.33
CA GLY A 135 2.57 -2.98 -13.16
C GLY A 135 1.43 -3.85 -12.64
N SER A 136 1.37 -4.07 -11.31
CA SER A 136 0.30 -4.86 -10.67
C SER A 136 -1.07 -4.19 -10.79
N VAL A 137 -1.13 -2.87 -10.61
CA VAL A 137 -2.36 -2.08 -10.79
C VAL A 137 -2.82 -2.15 -12.24
N LEU A 138 -1.91 -1.88 -13.17
CA LEU A 138 -2.19 -1.87 -14.60
C LEU A 138 -2.72 -3.22 -15.10
N LEU A 139 -2.08 -4.32 -14.68
CA LEU A 139 -2.49 -5.67 -15.05
C LEU A 139 -3.94 -5.96 -14.65
N VAL A 140 -4.34 -5.63 -13.42
CA VAL A 140 -5.71 -5.87 -12.94
C VAL A 140 -6.73 -5.01 -13.68
N LEU A 141 -6.40 -3.75 -13.97
CA LEU A 141 -7.28 -2.87 -14.75
C LEU A 141 -7.47 -3.38 -16.16
N GLN A 142 -6.40 -3.82 -16.83
CA GLN A 142 -6.46 -4.43 -18.18
C GLN A 142 -7.31 -5.69 -18.22
N MET A 143 -7.14 -6.58 -17.24
CA MET A 143 -7.97 -7.78 -17.12
C MET A 143 -9.45 -7.41 -16.98
N GLY A 144 -9.77 -6.38 -16.20
CA GLY A 144 -11.13 -5.89 -16.04
C GLY A 144 -11.73 -5.34 -17.33
N VAL A 145 -10.95 -4.62 -18.15
CA VAL A 145 -11.38 -4.12 -19.46
C VAL A 145 -11.62 -5.28 -20.44
N ARG A 146 -10.73 -6.26 -20.47
CA ARG A 146 -10.90 -7.46 -21.32
C ARG A 146 -12.17 -8.23 -20.95
N GLU A 147 -12.39 -8.46 -19.66
CA GLU A 147 -13.59 -9.15 -19.16
C GLU A 147 -14.87 -8.38 -19.55
N PHE A 148 -14.85 -7.04 -19.44
CA PHE A 148 -15.97 -6.20 -19.84
C PHE A 148 -16.26 -6.26 -21.33
N ASN A 149 -15.23 -6.26 -22.19
CA ASN A 149 -15.36 -6.30 -23.63
C ASN A 149 -15.78 -7.70 -24.16
N SER A 150 -15.64 -8.75 -23.36
CA SER A 150 -16.00 -10.13 -23.71
C SER A 150 -17.45 -10.49 -23.38
N GLN A 151 -18.17 -9.66 -22.61
CA GLN A 151 -19.59 -9.81 -22.28
C GLN A 151 -20.50 -9.17 -23.34
#